data_7672bd66c94a4855bcc3bc7f3f50dff6
#
_entry.id   7672bd66c94a4855bcc3bc7f3f50dff6
#
_cell.length_a   1.000
_cell.length_b   1.000
_cell.length_c   1.000
_cell.angle_alpha   90.00
_cell.angle_beta   90.00
_cell.angle_gamma   90.00
#
_symmetry.space_group_name_H-M   'P 1'
#
loop_
_entity.id
_entity.type
_entity.pdbx_description
1 polymer ?
#
loop_
_entity_poly.entity_id
_entity_poly.type
_entity_poly.pdbx_seq_one_letter_code
_entity_poly.pdbx_strand_id
1 'polypeptide(L)'
;MRILTVGAMFLAASLGSAFAQNKGPAGPGLTLTSPDFEDGGIIPNKYTQADPNAVSPKLEWTHVPAGTVSFALILHDPDVALMRKTDDVLHWMIFNIPGTATGLPGAVPATAKLEDGAINAKNLRGGVGYMGPGAPPAGPYHHYTFELFALDTKLDLGPDATRADVLAAMQGHILGKGVLEGRFHRP
;
A
#
# COMPACT_ATOMS: atom_id res chain seq x y z
N MET A 1 38.91 55.32 41.48
CA MET A 1 38.29 54.03 41.60
C MET A 1 37.61 53.74 40.26
N ARG A 2 38.26 52.94 39.37
CA ARG A 2 37.81 52.67 38.02
C ARG A 2 37.13 51.26 38.03
N ILE A 3 35.86 51.23 37.68
CA ILE A 3 35.09 49.97 37.56
C ILE A 3 35.21 49.48 36.13
N LEU A 4 35.82 48.30 35.92
CA LEU A 4 35.84 47.59 34.65
C LEU A 4 34.58 46.77 34.56
N THR A 5 33.77 47.04 33.54
CA THR A 5 32.64 46.22 33.16
C THR A 5 33.09 45.20 32.12
N VAL A 6 33.06 43.91 32.48
CA VAL A 6 33.34 42.79 31.56
C VAL A 6 32.03 42.42 30.88
N GLY A 7 31.92 42.66 29.57
CA GLY A 7 30.80 42.22 28.74
C GLY A 7 30.99 40.75 28.30
N ALA A 8 30.09 39.87 28.72
CA ALA A 8 30.06 38.50 28.24
C ALA A 8 29.28 38.43 26.90
N MET A 9 29.99 38.07 25.85
CA MET A 9 29.43 37.88 24.51
C MET A 9 28.95 36.45 24.39
N PHE A 10 27.62 36.23 24.42
CA PHE A 10 27.03 34.91 24.14
C PHE A 10 26.98 34.65 22.63
N LEU A 11 27.79 33.72 22.16
CA LEU A 11 27.75 33.22 20.79
C LEU A 11 26.65 32.13 20.70
N ALA A 12 25.50 32.47 20.11
CA ALA A 12 24.44 31.52 19.83
C ALA A 12 24.80 30.73 18.56
N ALA A 13 25.24 29.49 18.72
CA ALA A 13 25.40 28.55 17.62
C ALA A 13 24.02 28.01 17.20
N SER A 14 23.48 28.48 16.06
CA SER A 14 22.31 27.92 15.41
C SER A 14 22.67 26.58 14.75
N LEU A 15 22.28 25.47 15.35
CA LEU A 15 22.29 24.16 14.72
C LEU A 15 21.18 24.12 13.66
N GLY A 16 21.54 24.46 12.43
CA GLY A 16 20.66 24.25 11.27
C GLY A 16 20.57 22.75 10.96
N SER A 17 19.46 22.12 11.29
CA SER A 17 19.15 20.77 10.82
C SER A 17 18.92 20.82 9.30
N ALA A 18 19.94 20.43 8.54
CA ALA A 18 19.80 20.20 7.11
C ALA A 18 18.92 18.95 6.92
N PHE A 19 17.64 19.14 6.62
CA PHE A 19 16.83 18.08 6.04
C PHE A 19 17.43 17.74 4.68
N ALA A 20 18.09 16.59 4.59
CA ALA A 20 18.51 16.03 3.31
C ALA A 20 17.23 15.79 2.50
N GLN A 21 16.98 16.64 1.50
CA GLN A 21 15.97 16.38 0.48
C GLN A 21 16.43 15.12 -0.28
N ASN A 22 15.75 14.02 0.00
CA ASN A 22 15.91 12.80 -0.77
C ASN A 22 15.42 13.13 -2.19
N LYS A 23 16.33 13.41 -3.12
CA LYS A 23 16.02 13.54 -4.54
C LYS A 23 15.57 12.15 -4.96
N GLY A 24 14.26 11.95 -5.10
CA GLY A 24 13.71 10.76 -5.67
C GLY A 24 14.36 10.43 -7.03
N PRO A 25 14.33 9.18 -7.48
CA PRO A 25 14.98 8.77 -8.71
C PRO A 25 14.49 9.63 -9.89
N ALA A 26 15.43 10.07 -10.73
CA ALA A 26 15.17 10.86 -11.95
C ALA A 26 14.60 9.97 -13.07
N GLY A 27 13.46 9.34 -12.84
CA GLY A 27 12.79 8.44 -13.76
C GLY A 27 11.33 8.20 -13.36
N PRO A 28 10.53 7.51 -14.19
CA PRO A 28 9.18 7.13 -13.80
C PRO A 28 9.25 6.27 -12.53
N GLY A 29 8.40 6.58 -11.54
CA GLY A 29 8.29 5.80 -10.29
C GLY A 29 7.68 4.42 -10.54
N LEU A 30 7.70 3.57 -9.49
CA LEU A 30 7.02 2.27 -9.51
C LEU A 30 5.60 2.45 -10.06
N THR A 31 5.31 1.76 -11.15
CA THR A 31 4.03 1.89 -11.87
C THR A 31 3.25 0.59 -11.73
N LEU A 32 2.04 0.67 -11.19
CA LEU A 32 1.12 -0.45 -11.04
C LEU A 32 0.00 -0.35 -12.07
N THR A 33 -0.30 -1.44 -12.77
CA THR A 33 -1.34 -1.52 -13.79
C THR A 33 -2.10 -2.84 -13.68
N SER A 34 -3.23 -2.93 -14.38
CA SER A 34 -3.95 -4.17 -14.59
C SER A 34 -4.34 -4.30 -16.07
N PRO A 35 -4.22 -5.48 -16.70
CA PRO A 35 -4.82 -5.72 -18.01
C PRO A 35 -6.34 -5.90 -17.96
N ASP A 36 -6.92 -5.99 -16.77
CA ASP A 36 -8.32 -6.32 -16.53
C ASP A 36 -9.22 -5.07 -16.41
N PHE A 37 -8.64 -3.90 -16.08
CA PHE A 37 -9.30 -2.59 -16.06
C PHE A 37 -8.25 -1.47 -16.09
N GLU A 38 -8.65 -0.31 -16.59
CA GLU A 38 -7.80 0.89 -16.65
C GLU A 38 -7.79 1.63 -15.31
N ASP A 39 -6.75 2.42 -15.05
CA ASP A 39 -6.68 3.31 -13.89
C ASP A 39 -7.86 4.31 -13.89
N GLY A 40 -8.56 4.40 -12.77
CA GLY A 40 -9.83 5.14 -12.64
C GLY A 40 -11.02 4.48 -13.37
N GLY A 41 -10.84 3.30 -13.98
CA GLY A 41 -11.87 2.57 -14.71
C GLY A 41 -12.84 1.78 -13.82
N ILE A 42 -13.84 1.16 -14.44
CA ILE A 42 -14.81 0.30 -13.76
C ILE A 42 -14.22 -1.10 -13.61
N ILE A 43 -14.20 -1.61 -12.38
CA ILE A 43 -13.77 -2.98 -12.10
C ILE A 43 -14.85 -3.96 -12.59
N PRO A 44 -14.52 -4.91 -13.49
CA PRO A 44 -15.49 -5.89 -13.98
C PRO A 44 -16.08 -6.78 -12.88
N ASN A 45 -17.35 -7.14 -13.01
CA ASN A 45 -18.12 -7.90 -12.01
C ASN A 45 -17.41 -9.18 -11.52
N LYS A 46 -16.69 -9.88 -12.39
CA LYS A 46 -15.95 -11.11 -12.03
C LYS A 46 -14.88 -10.92 -10.95
N TYR A 47 -14.49 -9.65 -10.66
CA TYR A 47 -13.54 -9.30 -9.61
C TYR A 47 -14.22 -8.68 -8.39
N THR A 48 -15.54 -8.62 -8.33
CA THR A 48 -16.31 -7.89 -7.32
C THR A 48 -17.32 -8.78 -6.62
N GLN A 49 -17.91 -8.31 -5.54
CA GLN A 49 -18.97 -9.05 -4.82
C GLN A 49 -20.29 -9.14 -5.60
N ALA A 50 -20.37 -8.66 -6.84
CA ALA A 50 -21.47 -8.96 -7.75
C ALA A 50 -21.37 -10.38 -8.33
N ASP A 51 -20.18 -10.98 -8.30
CA ASP A 51 -19.95 -12.38 -8.66
C ASP A 51 -19.71 -13.22 -7.39
N PRO A 52 -20.50 -14.27 -7.13
CA PRO A 52 -20.30 -15.15 -5.98
C PRO A 52 -18.95 -15.90 -6.02
N ASN A 53 -18.33 -16.01 -7.18
CA ASN A 53 -17.03 -16.64 -7.40
C ASN A 53 -15.93 -15.61 -7.69
N ALA A 54 -16.07 -14.41 -7.17
CA ALA A 54 -15.11 -13.33 -7.40
C ALA A 54 -13.66 -13.74 -7.11
N VAL A 55 -12.77 -13.39 -8.02
CA VAL A 55 -11.32 -13.63 -7.92
C VAL A 55 -10.55 -12.32 -7.97
N SER A 56 -9.30 -12.30 -7.54
CA SER A 56 -8.45 -11.12 -7.70
C SER A 56 -8.12 -10.86 -9.17
N PRO A 57 -8.05 -9.59 -9.61
CA PRO A 57 -7.57 -9.24 -10.94
C PRO A 57 -6.08 -9.56 -11.09
N LYS A 58 -5.61 -9.68 -12.33
CA LYS A 58 -4.19 -9.69 -12.65
C LYS A 58 -3.62 -8.29 -12.43
N LEU A 59 -2.46 -8.22 -11.79
CA LEU A 59 -1.72 -6.98 -11.56
C LEU A 59 -0.33 -7.09 -12.17
N GLU A 60 0.17 -6.01 -12.74
CA GLU A 60 1.49 -5.90 -13.35
C GLU A 60 2.18 -4.63 -12.87
N TRP A 61 3.51 -4.66 -12.74
CA TRP A 61 4.26 -3.46 -12.37
C TRP A 61 5.59 -3.34 -13.08
N THR A 62 6.00 -2.09 -13.26
CA THR A 62 7.23 -1.70 -13.95
C THR A 62 7.98 -0.64 -13.15
N HIS A 63 9.18 -0.28 -13.59
CA HIS A 63 10.04 0.73 -12.96
C HIS A 63 10.34 0.43 -11.48
N VAL A 64 10.63 -0.85 -11.21
CA VAL A 64 10.97 -1.33 -9.87
C VAL A 64 12.25 -0.67 -9.39
N PRO A 65 12.25 -0.02 -8.20
CA PRO A 65 13.47 0.57 -7.64
C PRO A 65 14.58 -0.45 -7.44
N ALA A 66 15.82 -0.07 -7.72
CA ALA A 66 16.98 -0.90 -7.41
C ALA A 66 17.05 -1.17 -5.90
N GLY A 67 17.44 -2.39 -5.53
CA GLY A 67 17.51 -2.81 -4.13
C GLY A 67 16.19 -3.34 -3.57
N THR A 68 15.13 -3.46 -4.38
CA THR A 68 13.87 -4.07 -3.93
C THR A 68 14.08 -5.54 -3.56
N VAL A 69 13.77 -5.87 -2.31
CA VAL A 69 13.84 -7.23 -1.74
C VAL A 69 12.45 -7.89 -1.72
N SER A 70 11.41 -7.11 -1.45
CA SER A 70 10.02 -7.59 -1.46
C SER A 70 9.04 -6.50 -1.83
N PHE A 71 7.78 -6.92 -2.10
CA PHE A 71 6.67 -5.98 -2.22
C PHE A 71 5.60 -6.26 -1.19
N ALA A 72 4.83 -5.21 -0.86
CA ALA A 72 3.56 -5.29 -0.15
C ALA A 72 2.48 -4.61 -1.00
N LEU A 73 1.29 -5.24 -1.09
CA LEU A 73 0.11 -4.70 -1.76
C LEU A 73 -1.02 -4.55 -0.74
N ILE A 74 -1.66 -3.39 -0.73
CA ILE A 74 -2.84 -3.10 0.09
C ILE A 74 -3.95 -2.62 -0.84
N LEU A 75 -5.11 -3.31 -0.81
CA LEU A 75 -6.34 -2.87 -1.47
C LEU A 75 -7.33 -2.41 -0.41
N HIS A 76 -7.80 -1.19 -0.54
CA HIS A 76 -8.76 -0.61 0.40
C HIS A 76 -9.80 0.28 -0.30
N ASP A 77 -10.92 0.52 0.38
CA ASP A 77 -12.01 1.40 -0.05
C ASP A 77 -12.05 2.63 0.86
N PRO A 78 -11.48 3.79 0.43
CA PRO A 78 -11.41 5.01 1.24
C PRO A 78 -12.75 5.75 1.35
N ASP A 79 -13.78 5.39 0.58
CA ASP A 79 -15.09 6.04 0.63
C ASP A 79 -15.92 5.63 1.85
N VAL A 80 -15.46 4.64 2.61
CA VAL A 80 -16.16 4.13 3.79
C VAL A 80 -15.42 4.47 5.07
N ALA A 81 -15.97 5.40 5.86
CA ALA A 81 -15.50 5.68 7.21
C ALA A 81 -16.06 4.64 8.19
N LEU A 82 -15.29 3.61 8.52
CA LEU A 82 -15.71 2.55 9.43
C LEU A 82 -15.99 3.09 10.83
N MET A 83 -17.17 2.78 11.36
CA MET A 83 -17.59 3.16 12.72
C MET A 83 -17.41 4.66 13.02
N ARG A 84 -17.52 5.54 12.01
CA ARG A 84 -17.28 6.99 12.10
C ARG A 84 -15.85 7.35 12.54
N LYS A 85 -14.88 6.50 12.21
CA LYS A 85 -13.45 6.72 12.43
C LYS A 85 -12.74 7.01 11.12
N THR A 86 -11.43 7.20 11.19
CA THR A 86 -10.56 7.39 10.02
C THR A 86 -10.18 6.08 9.31
N ASP A 87 -10.53 4.93 9.88
CA ASP A 87 -10.31 3.62 9.27
C ASP A 87 -11.27 3.42 8.10
N ASP A 88 -10.76 2.79 7.06
CA ASP A 88 -11.48 2.41 5.85
C ASP A 88 -11.57 0.88 5.67
N VAL A 89 -12.20 0.41 4.62
CA VAL A 89 -12.39 -1.02 4.38
C VAL A 89 -11.16 -1.65 3.76
N LEU A 90 -10.48 -2.52 4.50
CA LEU A 90 -9.41 -3.36 3.97
C LEU A 90 -10.00 -4.52 3.17
N HIS A 91 -9.77 -4.54 1.86
CA HIS A 91 -10.23 -5.58 0.94
C HIS A 91 -9.21 -6.68 0.74
N TRP A 92 -7.92 -6.35 0.69
CA TRP A 92 -6.84 -7.31 0.50
C TRP A 92 -5.52 -6.73 1.01
N MET A 93 -4.74 -7.56 1.65
CA MET A 93 -3.37 -7.24 2.00
C MET A 93 -2.50 -8.47 1.79
N ILE A 94 -1.47 -8.33 0.97
CA ILE A 94 -0.48 -9.36 0.71
C ILE A 94 0.91 -8.74 0.77
N PHE A 95 1.83 -9.36 1.47
CA PHE A 95 3.18 -8.85 1.66
C PHE A 95 4.24 -9.95 1.53
N ASN A 96 5.52 -9.58 1.54
CA ASN A 96 6.63 -10.46 1.23
C ASN A 96 6.55 -11.09 -0.17
N ILE A 97 5.85 -10.43 -1.10
CA ILE A 97 5.91 -10.81 -2.52
C ILE A 97 7.37 -10.67 -2.96
N PRO A 98 7.97 -11.67 -3.62
CA PRO A 98 9.40 -11.63 -4.00
C PRO A 98 9.77 -10.38 -4.80
N GLY A 99 10.91 -9.76 -4.49
CA GLY A 99 11.41 -8.55 -5.18
C GLY A 99 11.71 -8.75 -6.67
N THR A 100 11.75 -10.00 -7.13
CA THR A 100 11.89 -10.37 -8.54
C THR A 100 10.55 -10.47 -9.28
N ALA A 101 9.42 -10.38 -8.56
CA ALA A 101 8.10 -10.43 -9.19
C ALA A 101 7.84 -9.17 -10.01
N THR A 102 7.19 -9.33 -11.15
CA THR A 102 6.74 -8.24 -12.04
C THR A 102 5.23 -8.11 -12.07
N GLY A 103 4.52 -8.85 -11.22
CA GLY A 103 3.08 -8.88 -11.15
C GLY A 103 2.54 -9.92 -10.18
N LEU A 104 1.23 -9.91 -10.00
CA LEU A 104 0.46 -10.99 -9.40
C LEU A 104 -0.46 -11.60 -10.46
N PRO A 105 -0.56 -12.92 -10.55
CA PRO A 105 -1.52 -13.55 -11.44
C PRO A 105 -2.95 -13.19 -11.04
N GLY A 106 -3.90 -13.28 -11.95
CA GLY A 106 -5.31 -13.30 -11.57
C GLY A 106 -5.62 -14.52 -10.69
N ALA A 107 -6.67 -14.42 -9.90
CA ALA A 107 -7.12 -15.51 -9.01
C ALA A 107 -6.04 -16.00 -8.03
N VAL A 108 -5.33 -15.08 -7.38
CA VAL A 108 -4.38 -15.42 -6.31
C VAL A 108 -5.07 -16.30 -5.27
N PRO A 109 -4.50 -17.45 -4.89
CA PRO A 109 -5.11 -18.35 -3.92
C PRO A 109 -5.38 -17.68 -2.57
N ALA A 110 -6.56 -17.92 -1.98
CA ALA A 110 -6.94 -17.41 -0.67
C ALA A 110 -6.34 -18.27 0.47
N THR A 111 -5.03 -18.52 0.40
CA THR A 111 -4.25 -19.23 1.42
C THR A 111 -3.38 -18.23 2.18
N ALA A 112 -3.12 -18.48 3.46
CA ALA A 112 -2.35 -17.57 4.32
C ALA A 112 -0.90 -17.41 3.84
N LYS A 113 -0.32 -18.45 3.26
CA LYS A 113 1.03 -18.43 2.71
C LYS A 113 1.01 -19.03 1.30
N LEU A 114 1.59 -18.30 0.34
CA LEU A 114 1.75 -18.74 -1.04
C LEU A 114 3.05 -19.55 -1.21
N GLU A 115 3.16 -20.27 -2.32
CA GLU A 115 4.32 -21.11 -2.63
C GLU A 115 5.62 -20.29 -2.79
N ASP A 116 5.53 -19.06 -3.27
CA ASP A 116 6.65 -18.11 -3.43
C ASP A 116 7.07 -17.43 -2.13
N GLY A 117 6.35 -17.70 -1.02
CA GLY A 117 6.61 -17.17 0.29
C GLY A 117 5.84 -15.88 0.62
N ALA A 118 5.06 -15.34 -0.30
CA ALA A 118 4.16 -14.23 -0.02
C ALA A 118 3.10 -14.62 1.02
N ILE A 119 2.65 -13.64 1.80
CA ILE A 119 1.70 -13.84 2.90
C ILE A 119 0.44 -13.03 2.64
N ASN A 120 -0.69 -13.71 2.53
CA ASN A 120 -2.00 -13.07 2.58
C ASN A 120 -2.40 -12.85 4.04
N ALA A 121 -2.73 -11.62 4.39
CA ALA A 121 -3.33 -11.29 5.68
C ALA A 121 -4.86 -11.36 5.63
N LYS A 122 -5.48 -11.22 6.80
CA LYS A 122 -6.93 -11.16 6.90
C LYS A 122 -7.46 -9.83 6.38
N ASN A 123 -8.52 -9.89 5.58
CA ASN A 123 -9.32 -8.73 5.17
C ASN A 123 -10.30 -8.32 6.27
N LEU A 124 -11.08 -7.25 6.05
CA LEU A 124 -12.04 -6.73 7.04
C LEU A 124 -13.03 -7.78 7.57
N ARG A 125 -13.40 -8.78 6.76
CA ARG A 125 -14.33 -9.84 7.17
C ARG A 125 -13.66 -11.01 7.90
N GLY A 126 -12.35 -10.92 8.14
CA GLY A 126 -11.54 -11.97 8.77
C GLY A 126 -11.18 -13.12 7.83
N GLY A 127 -11.58 -13.07 6.56
CA GLY A 127 -11.16 -14.01 5.53
C GLY A 127 -9.74 -13.72 5.07
N VAL A 128 -9.00 -14.75 4.68
CA VAL A 128 -7.64 -14.61 4.14
C VAL A 128 -7.70 -14.27 2.65
N GLY A 129 -6.88 -13.33 2.21
CA GLY A 129 -6.73 -12.97 0.81
C GLY A 129 -7.77 -11.96 0.30
N TYR A 130 -8.00 -12.01 -1.01
CA TYR A 130 -8.80 -11.03 -1.72
C TYR A 130 -10.27 -11.07 -1.34
N MET A 131 -10.83 -9.91 -1.03
CA MET A 131 -12.25 -9.63 -0.90
C MET A 131 -12.62 -8.60 -1.97
N GLY A 132 -13.43 -8.98 -2.93
CA GLY A 132 -13.80 -8.08 -4.04
C GLY A 132 -14.52 -6.80 -3.58
N PRO A 133 -14.49 -5.74 -4.39
CA PRO A 133 -15.30 -4.54 -4.25
C PRO A 133 -16.78 -4.84 -4.00
N GLY A 134 -17.43 -4.07 -3.12
CA GLY A 134 -18.77 -4.42 -2.67
C GLY A 134 -19.70 -3.24 -2.38
N ALA A 135 -19.44 -2.05 -2.94
CA ALA A 135 -20.27 -0.87 -2.77
C ALA A 135 -21.76 -1.14 -3.10
N PRO A 136 -22.71 -0.50 -2.37
CA PRO A 136 -24.14 -0.75 -2.56
C PRO A 136 -24.66 -0.25 -3.91
N PRO A 137 -25.73 -0.82 -4.45
CA PRO A 137 -26.25 -0.46 -5.79
C PRO A 137 -26.87 0.94 -5.85
N ALA A 138 -27.38 1.47 -4.76
CA ALA A 138 -28.08 2.76 -4.69
C ALA A 138 -27.19 3.94 -4.33
N GLY A 139 -25.88 3.80 -4.41
CA GLY A 139 -24.90 4.81 -4.03
C GLY A 139 -24.03 5.30 -5.20
N PRO A 140 -23.15 6.25 -4.95
CA PRO A 140 -22.09 6.57 -5.89
C PRO A 140 -21.16 5.38 -6.10
N TYR A 141 -20.35 5.44 -7.16
CA TYR A 141 -19.22 4.54 -7.28
C TYR A 141 -18.26 4.78 -6.13
N HIS A 142 -17.83 3.68 -5.46
CA HIS A 142 -16.71 3.74 -4.54
C HIS A 142 -15.40 3.56 -5.30
N HIS A 143 -14.33 4.12 -4.76
CA HIS A 143 -12.96 3.96 -5.22
C HIS A 143 -12.31 2.79 -4.48
N TYR A 144 -11.57 2.00 -5.23
CA TYR A 144 -10.83 0.85 -4.71
C TYR A 144 -9.38 1.05 -5.08
N THR A 145 -8.60 1.46 -4.08
CA THR A 145 -7.21 1.84 -4.26
C THR A 145 -6.29 0.66 -3.99
N PHE A 146 -5.56 0.23 -5.01
CA PHE A 146 -4.47 -0.74 -4.91
C PHE A 146 -3.17 0.04 -4.70
N GLU A 147 -2.54 -0.12 -3.55
CA GLU A 147 -1.25 0.49 -3.21
C GLU A 147 -0.16 -0.57 -3.19
N LEU A 148 0.79 -0.48 -4.11
CA LEU A 148 1.97 -1.36 -4.16
C LEU A 148 3.18 -0.62 -3.60
N PHE A 149 3.85 -1.23 -2.64
CA PHE A 149 5.07 -0.72 -2.01
C PHE A 149 6.24 -1.64 -2.35
N ALA A 150 7.33 -1.09 -2.90
CA ALA A 150 8.60 -1.77 -3.04
C ALA A 150 9.44 -1.53 -1.78
N LEU A 151 9.94 -2.61 -1.18
CA LEU A 151 10.64 -2.59 0.10
C LEU A 151 12.09 -3.12 -0.05
N ASP A 152 13.03 -2.56 0.71
CA ASP A 152 14.41 -3.05 0.80
C ASP A 152 14.59 -4.23 1.79
N THR A 153 13.50 -4.73 2.33
CA THR A 153 13.48 -5.82 3.31
C THR A 153 12.28 -6.75 3.10
N LYS A 154 12.28 -7.89 3.79
CA LYS A 154 11.08 -8.68 4.09
C LYS A 154 10.55 -8.29 5.46
N LEU A 155 9.23 -8.31 5.60
CA LEU A 155 8.57 -8.04 6.88
C LEU A 155 8.53 -9.32 7.71
N ASP A 156 9.00 -9.24 8.97
CA ASP A 156 8.93 -10.36 9.93
C ASP A 156 7.56 -10.38 10.61
N LEU A 157 6.52 -10.66 9.80
CA LEU A 157 5.13 -10.68 10.21
C LEU A 157 4.44 -11.94 9.70
N GLY A 158 3.45 -12.42 10.46
CA GLY A 158 2.60 -13.54 10.08
C GLY A 158 1.27 -13.10 9.44
N PRO A 159 0.44 -14.08 9.03
CA PRO A 159 -0.84 -13.81 8.36
C PRO A 159 -1.91 -13.14 9.25
N ASP A 160 -1.70 -13.11 10.55
CA ASP A 160 -2.57 -12.43 11.52
C ASP A 160 -2.21 -10.94 11.71
N ALA A 161 -1.17 -10.45 11.01
CA ALA A 161 -0.78 -9.04 11.06
C ALA A 161 -1.93 -8.13 10.62
N THR A 162 -2.16 -7.09 11.38
CA THR A 162 -3.11 -6.04 11.03
C THR A 162 -2.52 -5.09 9.98
N ARG A 163 -3.36 -4.28 9.33
CA ARG A 163 -2.89 -3.21 8.45
C ARG A 163 -1.92 -2.26 9.17
N ALA A 164 -2.22 -1.93 10.43
CA ALA A 164 -1.36 -1.06 11.24
C ALA A 164 0.03 -1.68 11.47
N ASP A 165 0.10 -2.98 11.73
CA ASP A 165 1.37 -3.69 11.93
C ASP A 165 2.21 -3.67 10.64
N VAL A 166 1.59 -3.95 9.49
CA VAL A 166 2.27 -3.93 8.19
C VAL A 166 2.75 -2.52 7.84
N LEU A 167 1.90 -1.49 8.01
CA LEU A 167 2.28 -0.10 7.78
C LEU A 167 3.44 0.34 8.70
N ALA A 168 3.41 -0.06 9.97
CA ALA A 168 4.50 0.24 10.91
C ALA A 168 5.81 -0.47 10.51
N ALA A 169 5.74 -1.74 10.11
CA ALA A 169 6.90 -2.51 9.70
C ALA A 169 7.53 -2.03 8.38
N MET A 170 6.76 -1.38 7.51
CA MET A 170 7.26 -0.78 6.27
C MET A 170 7.99 0.54 6.47
N GLN A 171 7.81 1.22 7.62
CA GLN A 171 8.40 2.54 7.85
C GLN A 171 9.93 2.49 7.78
N GLY A 172 10.52 3.37 6.97
CA GLY A 172 11.97 3.43 6.73
C GLY A 172 12.48 2.44 5.68
N HIS A 173 11.63 1.55 5.17
CA HIS A 173 11.98 0.49 4.22
C HIS A 173 11.38 0.68 2.82
N ILE A 174 10.60 1.75 2.59
CA ILE A 174 9.92 1.98 1.31
C ILE A 174 10.87 2.62 0.31
N LEU A 175 11.16 1.92 -0.79
CA LEU A 175 11.95 2.40 -1.93
C LEU A 175 11.10 3.06 -3.00
N GLY A 176 9.83 2.68 -3.12
CA GLY A 176 8.91 3.23 -4.10
C GLY A 176 7.47 2.79 -3.84
N LYS A 177 6.53 3.55 -4.42
CA LYS A 177 5.10 3.29 -4.33
C LYS A 177 4.45 3.43 -5.70
N GLY A 178 3.60 2.48 -6.07
CA GLY A 178 2.72 2.52 -7.23
C GLY A 178 1.27 2.45 -6.78
N VAL A 179 0.38 3.13 -7.48
CA VAL A 179 -1.06 3.14 -7.19
C VAL A 179 -1.83 2.83 -8.46
N LEU A 180 -2.88 2.03 -8.32
CA LEU A 180 -3.89 1.79 -9.35
C LEU A 180 -5.25 1.96 -8.68
N GLU A 181 -6.14 2.72 -9.29
CA GLU A 181 -7.49 2.92 -8.79
C GLU A 181 -8.53 2.27 -9.70
N GLY A 182 -9.49 1.61 -9.12
CA GLY A 182 -10.67 1.12 -9.81
C GLY A 182 -11.94 1.61 -9.15
N ARG A 183 -13.04 1.67 -9.88
CA ARG A 183 -14.34 2.10 -9.35
C ARG A 183 -15.37 1.00 -9.48
N PHE A 184 -16.25 0.91 -8.50
CA PHE A 184 -17.33 -0.07 -8.53
C PHE A 184 -18.51 0.35 -7.67
N HIS A 185 -19.72 0.01 -8.10
CA HIS A 185 -20.91 -0.19 -7.30
C HIS A 185 -21.68 -1.41 -7.87
N ARG A 186 -22.47 -2.06 -7.04
CA ARG A 186 -23.30 -3.18 -7.53
C ARG A 186 -24.30 -2.69 -8.56
N PRO A 187 -24.60 -3.53 -9.58
CA PRO A 187 -25.69 -3.28 -10.53
C PRO A 187 -27.06 -3.14 -9.84
#